data_39b31f6587fe02bb4a07ebe8f1ae405e
#
_entry.id   39b31f6587fe02bb4a07ebe8f1ae405e
#
_cell.length_a   1.000
_cell.length_b   1.000
_cell.length_c   1.000
_cell.angle_alpha   90.00
_cell.angle_beta   90.00
_cell.angle_gamma   90.00
#
_symmetry.space_group_name_H-M   'P 1'
#
loop_
_entity.id
_entity.type
_entity.pdbx_description
1 polymer ?
#
loop_
_entity_poly.entity_id
_entity_poly.type
_entity_poly.pdbx_seq_one_letter_code
_entity_poly.pdbx_strand_id
1 'polypeptide(L)'
;MSFIRKKISAYPWPVEVKKPSETTPGEFEVSTFIIKFKILKKSELNKFDAEQDYAALKKIIAGWSQIEDEDGKEIVFCDKELKAFAEDVDWVAGVVTAFTDFYQNAQGKN
;
A
#
# COMPACT_ATOMS: atom_id res chain seq x y z
N MET A 1 23.09 -23.03 3.35
CA MET A 1 21.62 -22.97 3.32
C MET A 1 21.12 -22.87 1.90
N SER A 2 20.09 -23.62 1.59
CA SER A 2 19.56 -23.65 0.24
C SER A 2 18.51 -22.55 0.03
N PHE A 3 18.45 -22.05 -1.18
CA PHE A 3 17.38 -21.13 -1.55
C PHE A 3 16.11 -21.95 -1.81
N ILE A 4 15.02 -21.58 -1.20
CA ILE A 4 13.75 -22.27 -1.38
C ILE A 4 12.81 -21.33 -2.11
N ARG A 5 12.36 -21.73 -3.29
CA ARG A 5 11.43 -20.94 -4.08
C ARG A 5 10.03 -21.18 -3.55
N LYS A 6 9.43 -20.16 -2.96
CA LYS A 6 8.07 -20.24 -2.44
C LYS A 6 7.11 -19.66 -3.45
N LYS A 7 5.88 -20.15 -3.43
CA LYS A 7 4.83 -19.64 -4.31
C LYS A 7 4.04 -18.53 -3.62
N ILE A 8 4.74 -17.66 -2.92
CA ILE A 8 4.09 -16.54 -2.27
C ILE A 8 4.15 -15.35 -3.21
N SER A 9 2.99 -14.85 -3.62
CA SER A 9 2.92 -13.76 -4.58
C SER A 9 2.73 -12.40 -3.93
N ALA A 10 2.48 -12.36 -2.62
CA ALA A 10 2.24 -11.11 -1.91
C ALA A 10 2.67 -11.23 -0.47
N TYR A 11 3.09 -10.12 0.11
CA TYR A 11 3.57 -10.08 1.49
C TYR A 11 2.90 -8.95 2.25
N PRO A 12 2.48 -9.19 3.50
CA PRO A 12 1.91 -8.11 4.32
C PRO A 12 2.98 -7.11 4.72
N TRP A 13 2.65 -5.83 4.67
CA TRP A 13 3.58 -4.77 5.00
C TRP A 13 2.81 -3.61 5.63
N PRO A 14 3.33 -2.99 6.68
CA PRO A 14 2.62 -1.88 7.33
C PRO A 14 2.64 -0.62 6.47
N VAL A 15 1.53 0.10 6.50
CA VAL A 15 1.38 1.34 5.76
C VAL A 15 0.93 2.42 6.74
N GLU A 16 1.52 3.61 6.64
CA GLU A 16 1.10 4.76 7.41
C GLU A 16 0.54 5.82 6.47
N VAL A 17 -0.61 6.36 6.83
CA VAL A 17 -1.22 7.45 6.09
C VAL A 17 -1.36 8.63 7.04
N LYS A 18 -0.86 9.79 6.62
CA LYS A 18 -0.93 11.01 7.41
C LYS A 18 -1.93 11.96 6.79
N LYS A 19 -2.87 12.42 7.59
CA LYS A 19 -3.85 13.41 7.17
C LYS A 19 -3.82 14.59 8.12
N PRO A 20 -4.12 15.80 7.64
CA PRO A 20 -4.21 16.95 8.54
C PRO A 20 -5.25 16.71 9.63
N SER A 21 -4.95 17.19 10.83
CA SER A 21 -5.90 17.09 11.93
C SER A 21 -7.11 17.97 11.66
N GLU A 22 -8.29 17.45 11.99
CA GLU A 22 -9.52 18.22 11.84
C GLU A 22 -9.71 19.25 12.97
N THR A 23 -8.98 19.08 14.06
CA THR A 23 -9.18 19.90 15.24
C THR A 23 -8.01 20.80 15.60
N THR A 24 -6.79 20.40 15.25
CA THR A 24 -5.56 21.13 15.64
C THR A 24 -4.81 21.59 14.41
N PRO A 25 -4.86 22.88 14.08
CA PRO A 25 -4.16 23.39 12.91
C PRO A 25 -2.66 23.07 12.94
N GLY A 26 -2.12 22.65 11.82
CA GLY A 26 -0.70 22.39 11.70
C GLY A 26 -0.27 21.01 12.17
N GLU A 27 -1.17 20.21 12.69
CA GLU A 27 -0.84 18.86 13.13
C GLU A 27 -1.43 17.82 12.19
N PHE A 28 -0.91 16.60 12.27
CA PHE A 28 -1.37 15.49 11.44
C PHE A 28 -1.80 14.33 12.30
N GLU A 29 -2.78 13.59 11.78
CA GLU A 29 -3.20 12.33 12.38
C GLU A 29 -2.64 11.20 11.53
N VAL A 30 -2.09 10.18 12.19
CA VAL A 30 -1.47 9.06 11.51
C VAL A 30 -2.35 7.83 11.69
N SER A 31 -2.68 7.19 10.59
CA SER A 31 -3.40 5.93 10.60
C SER A 31 -2.49 4.84 10.05
N THR A 32 -2.57 3.64 10.62
CA THR A 32 -1.77 2.52 10.16
C THR A 32 -2.67 1.35 9.79
N PHE A 33 -2.26 0.63 8.77
CA PHE A 33 -2.97 -0.58 8.33
C PHE A 33 -1.98 -1.45 7.58
N ILE A 34 -2.46 -2.61 7.13
CA ILE A 34 -1.59 -3.59 6.46
C ILE A 34 -2.04 -3.74 5.02
N ILE A 35 -1.09 -3.70 4.10
CA ILE A 35 -1.36 -4.04 2.71
C ILE A 35 -0.52 -5.26 2.34
N LYS A 36 -1.10 -6.16 1.57
CA LYS A 36 -0.35 -7.26 0.98
C LYS A 36 0.17 -6.79 -0.36
N PHE A 37 1.47 -6.57 -0.44
CA PHE A 37 2.10 -6.09 -1.67
C PHE A 37 2.56 -7.25 -2.53
N LYS A 38 2.31 -7.14 -3.83
CA LYS A 38 2.77 -8.12 -4.81
C LYS A 38 4.21 -7.82 -5.19
N ILE A 39 4.93 -8.87 -5.57
CA ILE A 39 6.28 -8.71 -6.09
C ILE A 39 6.17 -8.44 -7.59
N LEU A 40 6.71 -7.32 -8.02
CA LEU A 40 6.66 -6.92 -9.41
C LEU A 40 7.93 -7.33 -10.15
N LYS A 41 7.79 -7.59 -11.43
CA LYS A 41 8.94 -7.72 -12.30
C LYS A 41 9.55 -6.35 -12.52
N LYS A 42 10.82 -6.32 -12.88
CA LYS A 42 11.53 -5.05 -13.06
C LYS A 42 10.84 -4.12 -14.05
N SER A 43 10.33 -4.68 -15.15
CA SER A 43 9.64 -3.87 -16.15
C SER A 43 8.34 -3.28 -15.60
N GLU A 44 7.64 -4.04 -14.75
CA GLU A 44 6.41 -3.56 -14.15
C GLU A 44 6.69 -2.47 -13.12
N LEU A 45 7.79 -2.59 -12.40
CA LEU A 45 8.17 -1.59 -11.41
C LEU A 45 8.43 -0.25 -12.07
N ASN A 46 9.10 -0.26 -13.22
CA ASN A 46 9.37 0.98 -13.96
C ASN A 46 8.08 1.68 -14.37
N LYS A 47 7.08 0.90 -14.80
CA LYS A 47 5.79 1.48 -15.16
C LYS A 47 5.07 2.06 -13.95
N PHE A 48 5.17 1.38 -12.80
CA PHE A 48 4.55 1.88 -11.59
C PHE A 48 5.15 3.22 -11.17
N ASP A 49 6.47 3.35 -11.29
CA ASP A 49 7.14 4.60 -10.92
C ASP A 49 6.66 5.77 -11.78
N ALA A 50 6.27 5.50 -13.02
CA ALA A 50 5.81 6.55 -13.92
C ALA A 50 4.35 6.93 -13.69
N GLU A 51 3.52 5.95 -13.32
CA GLU A 51 2.09 6.19 -13.17
C GLU A 51 1.61 5.59 -11.84
N GLN A 52 1.12 6.42 -10.96
CA GLN A 52 0.65 5.99 -9.65
C GLN A 52 -0.85 6.17 -9.53
N ASP A 53 -1.58 5.65 -10.50
CA ASP A 53 -3.03 5.73 -10.53
C ASP A 53 -3.65 4.39 -10.08
N TYR A 54 -4.97 4.30 -10.23
CA TYR A 54 -5.68 3.09 -9.84
C TYR A 54 -5.12 1.84 -10.54
N ALA A 55 -4.83 1.94 -11.83
CA ALA A 55 -4.31 0.80 -12.57
C ALA A 55 -2.97 0.34 -12.02
N ALA A 56 -2.11 1.29 -11.67
CA ALA A 56 -0.82 0.97 -11.08
C ALA A 56 -0.97 0.36 -9.69
N LEU A 57 -1.84 0.94 -8.87
CA LEU A 57 -2.08 0.42 -7.53
C LEU A 57 -2.63 -1.00 -7.58
N LYS A 58 -3.50 -1.28 -8.53
CA LYS A 58 -4.07 -2.61 -8.68
C LYS A 58 -2.99 -3.66 -8.95
N LYS A 59 -1.90 -3.26 -9.56
CA LYS A 59 -0.80 -4.19 -9.85
C LYS A 59 0.04 -4.51 -8.63
N ILE A 60 0.08 -3.64 -7.64
CA ILE A 60 0.93 -3.85 -6.46
C ILE A 60 0.17 -4.33 -5.24
N ILE A 61 -1.14 -4.20 -5.22
CA ILE A 61 -1.94 -4.52 -4.04
C ILE A 61 -2.72 -5.81 -4.25
N ALA A 62 -2.47 -6.80 -3.40
CA ALA A 62 -3.23 -8.05 -3.42
C ALA A 62 -4.38 -8.04 -2.42
N GLY A 63 -4.29 -7.21 -1.40
CA GLY A 63 -5.33 -7.13 -0.39
C GLY A 63 -4.90 -6.20 0.73
N TRP A 64 -5.79 -5.97 1.68
CA TRP A 64 -5.46 -5.18 2.86
C TRP A 64 -6.22 -5.70 4.07
N SER A 65 -5.82 -5.21 5.26
CA SER A 65 -6.53 -5.46 6.50
C SER A 65 -6.37 -4.24 7.40
N GLN A 66 -7.21 -4.16 8.43
CA GLN A 66 -7.16 -3.08 9.42
C GLN A 66 -7.56 -1.72 8.85
N ILE A 67 -8.40 -1.73 7.81
CA ILE A 67 -9.01 -0.50 7.30
C ILE A 67 -10.48 -0.55 7.68
N GLU A 68 -10.95 0.50 8.37
CA GLU A 68 -12.31 0.58 8.88
C GLU A 68 -12.98 1.86 8.43
N ASP A 69 -14.32 1.83 8.37
CA ASP A 69 -15.08 3.03 8.09
C ASP A 69 -15.34 3.79 9.40
N GLU A 70 -16.12 4.89 9.31
CA GLU A 70 -16.39 5.74 10.47
C GLU A 70 -17.13 5.02 11.57
N ASP A 71 -17.84 3.95 11.23
CA ASP A 71 -18.62 3.17 12.20
C ASP A 71 -17.82 2.02 12.80
N GLY A 72 -16.55 1.91 12.45
CA GLY A 72 -15.69 0.84 12.95
C GLY A 72 -15.84 -0.46 12.21
N LYS A 73 -16.55 -0.47 11.09
CA LYS A 73 -16.70 -1.68 10.29
C LYS A 73 -15.53 -1.83 9.34
N GLU A 74 -15.02 -3.03 9.24
CA GLU A 74 -13.91 -3.28 8.34
C GLU A 74 -14.33 -3.08 6.89
N ILE A 75 -13.51 -2.35 6.15
CA ILE A 75 -13.70 -2.19 4.71
C ILE A 75 -12.96 -3.33 4.04
N VAL A 76 -13.71 -4.28 3.52
CA VAL A 76 -13.13 -5.47 2.89
C VAL A 76 -12.53 -5.09 1.55
N PHE A 77 -11.35 -5.62 1.25
CA PHE A 77 -10.67 -5.32 -0.01
C PHE A 77 -11.52 -5.78 -1.19
N CYS A 78 -11.76 -4.86 -2.11
CA CYS A 78 -12.39 -5.17 -3.38
C CYS A 78 -12.03 -4.07 -4.37
N ASP A 79 -12.28 -4.32 -5.63
CA ASP A 79 -11.93 -3.40 -6.70
C ASP A 79 -12.59 -2.04 -6.53
N LYS A 80 -13.84 -2.03 -6.12
CA LYS A 80 -14.60 -0.81 -5.92
C LYS A 80 -13.96 0.08 -4.84
N GLU A 81 -13.58 -0.52 -3.73
CA GLU A 81 -12.97 0.23 -2.63
C GLU A 81 -11.56 0.70 -2.98
N LEU A 82 -10.80 -0.14 -3.69
CA LEU A 82 -9.48 0.27 -4.14
C LEU A 82 -9.57 1.47 -5.07
N LYS A 83 -10.55 1.47 -5.96
CA LYS A 83 -10.75 2.56 -6.88
C LYS A 83 -11.09 3.86 -6.15
N ALA A 84 -11.89 3.76 -5.10
CA ALA A 84 -12.23 4.91 -4.27
C ALA A 84 -11.01 5.44 -3.53
N PHE A 85 -10.20 4.55 -2.94
CA PHE A 85 -8.99 4.98 -2.24
C PHE A 85 -7.95 5.57 -3.19
N ALA A 86 -7.94 5.15 -4.45
CA ALA A 86 -6.99 5.68 -5.43
C ALA A 86 -7.21 7.17 -5.70
N GLU A 87 -8.37 7.71 -5.33
CA GLU A 87 -8.64 9.13 -5.46
C GLU A 87 -8.20 9.93 -4.24
N ASP A 88 -7.75 9.27 -3.19
CA ASP A 88 -7.31 9.93 -1.96
C ASP A 88 -5.81 10.14 -2.02
N VAL A 89 -5.39 11.38 -2.19
CA VAL A 89 -3.98 11.73 -2.36
C VAL A 89 -3.12 11.25 -1.18
N ASP A 90 -3.62 11.45 0.04
CA ASP A 90 -2.85 11.07 1.22
C ASP A 90 -2.71 9.55 1.34
N TRP A 91 -3.78 8.83 1.01
CA TRP A 91 -3.74 7.38 1.04
C TRP A 91 -2.75 6.84 0.03
N VAL A 92 -2.81 7.38 -1.20
CA VAL A 92 -1.90 6.95 -2.26
C VAL A 92 -0.45 7.25 -1.88
N ALA A 93 -0.19 8.44 -1.34
CA ALA A 93 1.17 8.80 -0.92
C ALA A 93 1.71 7.84 0.13
N GLY A 94 0.89 7.49 1.11
CA GLY A 94 1.30 6.55 2.15
C GLY A 94 1.58 5.16 1.59
N VAL A 95 0.73 4.70 0.69
CA VAL A 95 0.90 3.38 0.07
C VAL A 95 2.15 3.34 -0.80
N VAL A 96 2.39 4.37 -1.60
CA VAL A 96 3.57 4.42 -2.46
C VAL A 96 4.85 4.43 -1.62
N THR A 97 4.86 5.21 -0.55
CA THR A 97 6.00 5.25 0.35
C THR A 97 6.26 3.88 0.96
N ALA A 98 5.19 3.23 1.43
CA ALA A 98 5.32 1.90 2.03
C ALA A 98 5.77 0.86 1.02
N PHE A 99 5.27 0.93 -0.21
CA PHE A 99 5.67 -0.01 -1.25
C PHE A 99 7.15 0.16 -1.60
N THR A 100 7.60 1.40 -1.71
CA THR A 100 9.00 1.68 -1.99
C THR A 100 9.89 1.10 -0.89
N ASP A 101 9.49 1.33 0.36
CA ASP A 101 10.22 0.81 1.50
C ASP A 101 10.23 -0.72 1.52
N PHE A 102 9.05 -1.31 1.28
CA PHE A 102 8.94 -2.77 1.19
C PHE A 102 9.85 -3.32 0.10
N TYR A 103 9.83 -2.71 -1.06
CA TYR A 103 10.59 -3.22 -2.19
C TYR A 103 12.09 -3.13 -1.95
N GLN A 104 12.56 -2.03 -1.35
CA GLN A 104 13.97 -1.88 -1.04
C GLN A 104 14.43 -2.91 -0.02
N ASN A 105 13.62 -3.18 0.99
CA ASN A 105 13.97 -4.17 2.00
C ASN A 105 13.87 -5.60 1.45
N ALA A 106 12.88 -5.85 0.62
CA ALA A 106 12.72 -7.17 0.02
C ALA A 106 13.84 -7.49 -0.95
N GLN A 107 14.41 -6.48 -1.60
CA GLN A 107 15.54 -6.67 -2.49
C GLN A 107 16.82 -6.92 -1.71
N GLY A 108 16.80 -6.78 -0.45
CA GLY A 108 17.92 -7.12 0.34
C GLY A 108 18.85 -6.15 0.39
N LYS A 109 19.00 -5.47 1.00
CA LYS A 109 19.99 -4.83 1.08
C LYS A 109 20.91 -5.61 1.35
N ASN A 110 21.21 -6.24 1.14
CA ASN A 110 22.27 -6.99 1.34
C ASN A 110 23.26 -6.63 1.54
#